data_1ec6ea534df85dbb69795a6c2101f9b1
#
_entry.id   1ec6ea534df85dbb69795a6c2101f9b1
#
_cell.length_a   1.000
_cell.length_b   1.000
_cell.length_c   1.000
_cell.angle_alpha   90.00
_cell.angle_beta   90.00
_cell.angle_gamma   90.00
#
_symmetry.space_group_name_H-M   'P 1'
#
loop_
_entity.id
_entity.type
_entity.pdbx_description
1 polymer ?
#
loop_
_entity_poly.entity_id
_entity_poly.type
_entity_poly.pdbx_seq_one_letter_code
_entity_poly.pdbx_strand_id
1 'polypeptide(L)'
;MRLIYTFLFIIIFHFTLFPSGPKRELRGVWVATVSNIDWPSARNYNGIKQKNEFVDLLNSHQKTGINAVFVQIRTAADALYAKSPEPWSTFLSGLQGQPPSPYYDPLAFMIEESHARGIEFHAWLNLNRASISTNSLLDANHVVRKHPDWIIKYHGQFILNFGLPEVRLYLVNLVKNIIEQYDVDGIHFDDYFYPYPMKGEEINDREAFEKYKLPEESLGDWRRRNTNNLIKDISDVIKSTKPKVKFGISPFGIWRHQSESVLDGSPTRRGLQSYDDLFADTEKWMKDGLVDYLAPQLYWETSHKVAAFEPLAKWWSAHNYGRPIYIGHAVYHLSDVWSPNELSKQLKVARSLPNVQGSIYFSSNLITRNVKGWRDTLRQNQYSSVALIPAMLWKDSIAPTPPHQVSLLKKGEEWLLAWKPGEPSEDQDPPAYYVVYRIKKGEIDPLENAENIIFKGKMNQLILDKNWIRSGYGFAVTALDRLHNESLPGTIQWLIPTKKE
;
A
#
# COMPACT_ATOMS: atom_id res chain seq x y z
N MET A 1 48.00 -53.21 25.17
CA MET A 1 47.70 -52.44 23.96
C MET A 1 46.24 -51.92 24.07
N ARG A 2 46.02 -50.64 24.45
CA ARG A 2 44.72 -50.03 24.57
C ARG A 2 44.52 -49.18 23.31
N LEU A 3 43.52 -49.53 22.46
CA LEU A 3 43.10 -48.74 21.32
C LEU A 3 42.20 -47.56 21.83
N ILE A 4 42.69 -46.37 21.61
CA ILE A 4 41.89 -45.13 21.83
C ILE A 4 41.14 -44.83 20.53
N TYR A 5 39.81 -44.97 20.54
CA TYR A 5 38.94 -44.50 19.46
C TYR A 5 38.69 -43.02 19.65
N THR A 6 39.26 -42.19 18.78
CA THR A 6 38.94 -40.76 18.70
C THR A 6 37.68 -40.56 17.85
N PHE A 7 36.56 -40.24 18.49
CA PHE A 7 35.34 -39.85 17.78
C PHE A 7 35.50 -38.38 17.30
N LEU A 8 35.58 -38.21 15.99
CA LEU A 8 35.56 -36.91 15.34
C LEU A 8 34.10 -36.47 15.23
N PHE A 9 33.63 -35.54 16.07
CA PHE A 9 32.34 -34.90 15.94
C PHE A 9 32.43 -33.88 14.81
N ILE A 10 31.86 -34.22 13.62
CA ILE A 10 31.63 -33.27 12.54
C ILE A 10 30.38 -32.47 12.90
N ILE A 11 30.55 -31.24 13.38
CA ILE A 11 29.46 -30.29 13.56
C ILE A 11 29.08 -29.80 12.16
N ILE A 12 28.01 -30.36 11.58
CA ILE A 12 27.40 -29.86 10.35
C ILE A 12 26.62 -28.63 10.74
N PHE A 13 27.19 -27.45 10.50
CA PHE A 13 26.44 -26.20 10.49
C PHE A 13 25.44 -26.26 9.36
N HIS A 14 24.18 -26.56 9.66
CA HIS A 14 23.08 -26.31 8.76
C HIS A 14 22.92 -24.80 8.67
N PHE A 15 23.55 -24.17 7.69
CA PHE A 15 23.11 -22.87 7.20
C PHE A 15 21.71 -23.08 6.62
N THR A 16 20.68 -22.76 7.38
CA THR A 16 19.35 -22.54 6.84
C THR A 16 19.45 -21.32 5.93
N LEU A 17 19.71 -21.56 4.65
CA LEU A 17 19.48 -20.57 3.61
C LEU A 17 17.98 -20.22 3.69
N PHE A 18 17.66 -19.10 4.32
CA PHE A 18 16.33 -18.53 4.16
C PHE A 18 16.22 -18.18 2.66
N PRO A 19 15.21 -18.70 1.94
CA PRO A 19 15.04 -18.34 0.55
C PRO A 19 14.93 -16.82 0.46
N SER A 20 15.66 -16.22 -0.47
CA SER A 20 15.52 -14.80 -0.79
C SER A 20 14.04 -14.49 -1.01
N GLY A 21 13.60 -13.29 -0.63
CA GLY A 21 12.22 -12.86 -0.89
C GLY A 21 11.89 -12.92 -2.38
N PRO A 22 10.61 -12.95 -2.76
CA PRO A 22 10.21 -12.98 -4.17
C PRO A 22 10.69 -11.71 -4.89
N LYS A 23 11.03 -11.84 -6.19
CA LYS A 23 11.39 -10.71 -7.06
C LYS A 23 10.29 -9.65 -7.08
N ARG A 24 9.03 -10.08 -7.09
CA ARG A 24 7.85 -9.20 -7.12
C ARG A 24 6.98 -9.40 -5.89
N GLU A 25 6.84 -8.34 -5.10
CA GLU A 25 6.04 -8.31 -3.88
C GLU A 25 5.73 -6.86 -3.50
N LEU A 26 4.45 -6.51 -3.31
CA LEU A 26 4.12 -5.24 -2.69
C LEU A 26 4.44 -5.31 -1.19
N ARG A 27 5.25 -4.40 -0.72
CA ARG A 27 5.68 -4.25 0.68
C ARG A 27 5.23 -2.89 1.17
N GLY A 28 4.00 -2.85 1.65
CA GLY A 28 3.31 -1.61 1.98
C GLY A 28 3.30 -1.28 3.46
N VAL A 29 3.06 -0.01 3.76
CA VAL A 29 2.79 0.46 5.12
C VAL A 29 1.75 1.56 5.10
N TRP A 30 0.78 1.52 6.02
CA TRP A 30 -0.13 2.62 6.26
C TRP A 30 0.52 3.71 7.12
N VAL A 31 0.30 4.97 6.73
CA VAL A 31 0.69 6.17 7.48
C VAL A 31 -0.59 6.90 7.86
N ALA A 32 -1.08 6.64 9.08
CA ALA A 32 -2.29 7.24 9.60
C ALA A 32 -2.02 8.64 10.16
N THR A 33 -2.76 9.62 9.66
CA THR A 33 -2.64 11.03 10.10
C THR A 33 -3.73 11.42 11.09
N VAL A 34 -4.85 10.71 11.11
CA VAL A 34 -5.90 10.89 12.11
C VAL A 34 -5.30 10.77 13.51
N SER A 35 -5.63 11.71 14.37
CA SER A 35 -5.12 11.78 15.76
C SER A 35 -3.59 11.74 15.86
N ASN A 36 -2.88 12.08 14.77
CA ASN A 36 -1.42 12.06 14.68
C ASN A 36 -0.81 10.70 15.06
N ILE A 37 -1.44 9.60 14.63
CA ILE A 37 -0.98 8.23 14.94
C ILE A 37 0.44 8.00 14.43
N ASP A 38 0.68 8.34 13.16
CA ASP A 38 1.98 8.10 12.52
C ASP A 38 2.69 9.41 12.11
N TRP A 39 1.93 10.35 11.51
CA TRP A 39 2.48 11.61 10.99
C TRP A 39 1.38 12.68 10.86
N PRO A 40 1.72 13.98 11.03
CA PRO A 40 2.91 14.46 11.74
C PRO A 40 2.86 14.09 13.23
N SER A 41 3.99 14.15 13.93
CA SER A 41 3.99 13.89 15.36
C SER A 41 3.06 14.87 16.09
N ALA A 42 2.39 14.40 17.15
CA ALA A 42 1.37 15.17 17.86
C ALA A 42 1.92 16.55 18.31
N ARG A 43 1.15 17.61 18.03
CA ARG A 43 1.50 19.02 18.33
C ARG A 43 2.73 19.55 17.57
N ASN A 44 3.20 18.85 16.55
CA ASN A 44 4.21 19.36 15.63
C ASN A 44 3.55 20.17 14.51
N TYR A 45 3.35 21.46 14.72
CA TYR A 45 2.69 22.35 13.75
C TYR A 45 3.70 23.14 12.89
N ASN A 46 4.97 22.79 12.95
CA ASN A 46 6.02 23.44 12.16
C ASN A 46 6.24 22.68 10.84
N GLY A 47 5.96 23.32 9.72
CA GLY A 47 6.03 22.71 8.38
C GLY A 47 7.42 22.18 8.00
N ILE A 48 8.52 22.80 8.47
CA ILE A 48 9.88 22.30 8.23
C ILE A 48 10.10 20.99 8.99
N LYS A 49 9.71 20.94 10.26
CA LYS A 49 9.84 19.72 11.07
C LYS A 49 8.96 18.60 10.53
N GLN A 50 7.73 18.90 10.09
CA GLN A 50 6.84 17.92 9.47
C GLN A 50 7.48 17.30 8.23
N LYS A 51 8.09 18.12 7.37
CA LYS A 51 8.82 17.61 6.18
C LYS A 51 9.98 16.70 6.57
N ASN A 52 10.80 17.11 7.55
CA ASN A 52 11.92 16.31 8.02
C ASN A 52 11.46 14.96 8.62
N GLU A 53 10.40 14.96 9.44
CA GLU A 53 9.80 13.73 9.98
C GLU A 53 9.35 12.76 8.87
N PHE A 54 8.73 13.29 7.81
CA PHE A 54 8.29 12.44 6.70
C PHE A 54 9.46 11.89 5.90
N VAL A 55 10.50 12.68 5.67
CA VAL A 55 11.76 12.23 5.03
C VAL A 55 12.42 11.12 5.85
N ASP A 56 12.51 11.28 7.18
CA ASP A 56 13.09 10.28 8.07
C ASP A 56 12.28 8.98 8.08
N LEU A 57 10.94 9.10 8.07
CA LEU A 57 10.02 7.98 7.94
C LEU A 57 10.28 7.21 6.64
N LEU A 58 10.33 7.89 5.49
CA LEU A 58 10.60 7.27 4.20
C LEU A 58 12.00 6.64 4.14
N ASN A 59 13.03 7.29 4.69
CA ASN A 59 14.37 6.75 4.76
C ASN A 59 14.42 5.44 5.58
N SER A 60 13.69 5.39 6.70
CA SER A 60 13.56 4.19 7.52
C SER A 60 12.86 3.07 6.76
N HIS A 61 11.77 3.38 6.06
CA HIS A 61 11.00 2.41 5.28
C HIS A 61 11.78 1.88 4.07
N GLN A 62 12.46 2.74 3.32
CA GLN A 62 13.34 2.32 2.23
C GLN A 62 14.42 1.34 2.71
N LYS A 63 15.09 1.66 3.83
CA LYS A 63 16.09 0.77 4.45
C LYS A 63 15.50 -0.54 4.96
N THR A 64 14.22 -0.59 5.24
CA THR A 64 13.50 -1.80 5.68
C THR A 64 13.07 -2.68 4.49
N GLY A 65 13.12 -2.14 3.26
CA GLY A 65 12.68 -2.82 2.04
C GLY A 65 11.20 -2.60 1.70
N ILE A 66 10.56 -1.60 2.31
CA ILE A 66 9.20 -1.12 1.95
C ILE A 66 9.26 -0.42 0.60
N ASN A 67 8.28 -0.68 -0.28
CA ASN A 67 8.22 -0.15 -1.63
C ASN A 67 6.90 0.59 -1.96
N ALA A 68 5.95 0.67 -1.00
CA ALA A 68 4.72 1.45 -1.12
C ALA A 68 4.30 2.05 0.23
N VAL A 69 3.80 3.30 0.21
CA VAL A 69 3.18 3.96 1.37
C VAL A 69 1.73 4.31 1.06
N PHE A 70 0.85 4.07 2.04
CA PHE A 70 -0.57 4.37 2.00
C PHE A 70 -0.83 5.49 3.01
N VAL A 71 -0.80 6.73 2.55
CA VAL A 71 -0.82 7.91 3.44
C VAL A 71 -2.22 8.48 3.53
N GLN A 72 -2.74 8.58 4.75
CA GLN A 72 -4.06 9.15 5.00
C GLN A 72 -4.04 10.67 4.78
N ILE A 73 -4.58 11.11 3.64
CA ILE A 73 -4.63 12.53 3.25
C ILE A 73 -5.97 13.20 3.55
N ARG A 74 -7.01 12.41 3.88
CA ARG A 74 -8.33 12.84 4.30
C ARG A 74 -8.80 12.03 5.50
N THR A 75 -9.01 12.68 6.62
CA THR A 75 -9.32 12.02 7.90
C THR A 75 -10.80 12.10 8.28
N ALA A 76 -11.40 13.29 8.17
CA ALA A 76 -12.75 13.59 8.64
C ALA A 76 -13.34 14.79 7.87
N ALA A 77 -13.51 14.66 6.55
CA ALA A 77 -13.92 15.72 5.64
C ALA A 77 -13.00 16.96 5.75
N ASP A 78 -11.72 16.71 5.89
CA ASP A 78 -10.63 17.68 5.96
C ASP A 78 -9.43 17.17 5.15
N ALA A 79 -8.49 18.03 4.82
CA ALA A 79 -7.44 17.73 3.88
C ALA A 79 -6.03 18.00 4.39
N LEU A 80 -5.08 17.17 3.94
CA LEU A 80 -3.65 17.38 4.09
C LEU A 80 -3.01 17.79 2.75
N TYR A 81 -3.72 18.58 1.93
CA TYR A 81 -3.24 19.05 0.62
C TYR A 81 -3.86 20.38 0.21
N ALA A 82 -3.11 21.18 -0.54
CA ALA A 82 -3.43 22.59 -0.82
C ALA A 82 -4.61 22.79 -1.76
N LYS A 83 -4.80 21.88 -2.74
CA LYS A 83 -5.81 22.05 -3.79
C LYS A 83 -7.14 21.36 -3.46
N SER A 84 -7.45 21.23 -2.17
CA SER A 84 -8.67 20.59 -1.69
C SER A 84 -9.86 21.56 -1.66
N PRO A 85 -11.08 21.11 -1.99
CA PRO A 85 -12.31 21.82 -1.69
C PRO A 85 -12.69 21.76 -0.20
N GLU A 86 -12.07 20.86 0.57
CA GLU A 86 -12.25 20.70 2.01
C GLU A 86 -11.21 21.52 2.79
N PRO A 87 -11.51 21.95 4.03
CA PRO A 87 -10.58 22.75 4.85
C PRO A 87 -9.33 21.93 5.25
N TRP A 88 -8.24 22.64 5.56
CA TRP A 88 -7.04 22.03 6.12
C TRP A 88 -7.34 21.27 7.41
N SER A 89 -6.73 20.10 7.56
CA SER A 89 -6.92 19.25 8.73
C SER A 89 -6.32 19.86 10.00
N THR A 90 -7.06 19.73 11.10
CA THR A 90 -6.58 20.11 12.43
C THR A 90 -5.33 19.33 12.85
N PHE A 91 -5.16 18.10 12.34
CA PHE A 91 -3.99 17.28 12.66
C PHE A 91 -2.69 17.80 12.04
N LEU A 92 -2.80 18.66 11.02
CA LEU A 92 -1.64 19.27 10.35
C LEU A 92 -1.18 20.56 11.04
N SER A 93 -2.12 21.41 11.44
CA SER A 93 -1.82 22.78 11.91
C SER A 93 -2.31 23.09 13.32
N GLY A 94 -3.05 22.19 13.96
CA GLY A 94 -3.67 22.38 15.27
C GLY A 94 -5.02 23.09 15.24
N LEU A 95 -5.36 23.73 14.11
CA LEU A 95 -6.65 24.39 13.89
C LEU A 95 -7.14 24.10 12.48
N GLN A 96 -8.37 23.58 12.37
CA GLN A 96 -8.95 23.27 11.06
C GLN A 96 -9.11 24.54 10.21
N GLY A 97 -8.83 24.44 8.92
CA GLY A 97 -8.85 25.56 7.97
C GLY A 97 -7.55 26.33 7.87
N GLN A 98 -6.59 26.15 8.80
CA GLN A 98 -5.29 26.80 8.73
C GLN A 98 -4.28 25.95 7.95
N PRO A 99 -3.57 26.54 6.97
CA PRO A 99 -2.48 25.87 6.28
C PRO A 99 -1.27 25.63 7.21
N PRO A 100 -0.34 24.73 6.82
CA PRO A 100 0.91 24.54 7.56
C PRO A 100 1.78 25.80 7.54
N SER A 101 2.56 26.03 8.60
CA SER A 101 3.48 27.18 8.72
C SER A 101 4.90 26.71 9.07
N PRO A 102 5.96 27.08 8.32
CA PRO A 102 5.89 27.72 6.99
C PRO A 102 5.05 26.94 5.99
N TYR A 103 4.42 27.67 5.06
CA TYR A 103 3.54 27.08 4.05
C TYR A 103 4.27 26.09 3.14
N TYR A 104 3.65 24.93 2.89
CA TYR A 104 3.99 23.98 1.85
C TYR A 104 2.72 23.17 1.48
N ASP A 105 2.75 22.46 0.38
CA ASP A 105 1.72 21.47 0.04
C ASP A 105 2.20 20.09 0.50
N PRO A 106 1.61 19.52 1.58
CA PRO A 106 2.05 18.24 2.12
C PRO A 106 1.93 17.10 1.12
N LEU A 107 0.83 17.00 0.37
CA LEU A 107 0.62 15.91 -0.57
C LEU A 107 1.64 15.95 -1.72
N ALA A 108 1.85 17.12 -2.33
CA ALA A 108 2.85 17.26 -3.38
C ALA A 108 4.25 16.88 -2.88
N PHE A 109 4.64 17.37 -1.70
CA PHE A 109 5.90 17.05 -1.07
C PHE A 109 6.06 15.55 -0.77
N MET A 110 5.04 14.92 -0.18
CA MET A 110 5.07 13.49 0.17
C MET A 110 5.20 12.59 -1.06
N ILE A 111 4.51 12.92 -2.15
CA ILE A 111 4.61 12.21 -3.43
C ILE A 111 6.04 12.32 -3.99
N GLU A 112 6.58 13.55 -4.09
CA GLU A 112 7.92 13.80 -4.62
C GLU A 112 9.00 13.01 -3.84
N GLU A 113 8.97 13.07 -2.52
CA GLU A 113 9.92 12.38 -1.64
C GLU A 113 9.79 10.85 -1.71
N SER A 114 8.56 10.33 -1.88
CA SER A 114 8.32 8.89 -2.06
C SER A 114 8.88 8.41 -3.40
N HIS A 115 8.57 9.11 -4.48
CA HIS A 115 9.04 8.79 -5.83
C HIS A 115 10.56 8.90 -5.97
N ALA A 116 11.19 9.88 -5.31
CA ALA A 116 12.65 10.01 -5.29
C ALA A 116 13.35 8.77 -4.72
N ARG A 117 12.66 8.01 -3.84
CA ARG A 117 13.14 6.77 -3.22
C ARG A 117 12.66 5.49 -3.92
N GLY A 118 11.94 5.60 -5.03
CA GLY A 118 11.34 4.46 -5.72
C GLY A 118 10.20 3.80 -4.93
N ILE A 119 9.53 4.54 -4.06
CA ILE A 119 8.39 4.11 -3.25
C ILE A 119 7.10 4.63 -3.89
N GLU A 120 6.10 3.76 -4.12
CA GLU A 120 4.78 4.19 -4.56
C GLU A 120 4.03 4.94 -3.47
N PHE A 121 3.25 5.95 -3.88
CA PHE A 121 2.41 6.75 -3.00
C PHE A 121 0.93 6.51 -3.29
N HIS A 122 0.22 5.88 -2.36
CA HIS A 122 -1.23 5.72 -2.40
C HIS A 122 -1.90 6.73 -1.48
N ALA A 123 -2.77 7.56 -2.05
CA ALA A 123 -3.56 8.53 -1.29
C ALA A 123 -4.71 7.80 -0.60
N TRP A 124 -4.64 7.70 0.74
CA TRP A 124 -5.68 7.07 1.54
C TRP A 124 -6.70 8.11 2.03
N LEU A 125 -7.97 7.84 1.75
CA LEU A 125 -9.11 8.65 2.16
C LEU A 125 -10.07 7.82 3.02
N ASN A 126 -10.47 8.36 4.18
CA ASN A 126 -11.69 7.91 4.84
C ASN A 126 -12.87 8.66 4.22
N LEU A 127 -13.83 7.94 3.62
CA LEU A 127 -14.92 8.56 2.86
C LEU A 127 -16.09 8.98 3.75
N ASN A 128 -16.45 8.16 4.74
CA ASN A 128 -17.70 8.34 5.48
C ASN A 128 -17.58 9.38 6.61
N ARG A 129 -16.44 9.40 7.32
CA ARG A 129 -16.28 10.25 8.51
C ARG A 129 -16.27 11.72 8.13
N ALA A 130 -17.20 12.49 8.72
CA ALA A 130 -17.26 13.95 8.58
C ALA A 130 -16.73 14.68 9.83
N SER A 131 -16.62 14.02 10.98
CA SER A 131 -15.88 14.53 12.16
C SER A 131 -15.46 13.38 13.07
N ILE A 132 -14.42 13.59 13.88
CA ILE A 132 -14.03 12.62 14.92
C ILE A 132 -14.86 12.78 16.19
N SER A 133 -15.53 13.92 16.38
CA SER A 133 -16.42 14.19 17.50
C SER A 133 -17.45 15.25 17.09
N THR A 134 -18.66 15.16 17.63
CA THR A 134 -19.68 16.22 17.47
C THR A 134 -19.30 17.53 18.14
N ASN A 135 -18.31 17.52 19.03
CA ASN A 135 -17.75 18.71 19.69
C ASN A 135 -16.52 19.29 18.98
N SER A 136 -16.13 18.74 17.83
CA SER A 136 -15.00 19.27 17.06
C SER A 136 -15.25 20.72 16.63
N LEU A 137 -14.23 21.56 16.76
CA LEU A 137 -14.27 22.92 16.19
C LEU A 137 -14.08 22.81 14.68
N LEU A 138 -15.15 23.01 13.94
CA LEU A 138 -15.17 22.87 12.48
C LEU A 138 -15.05 24.23 11.82
N ASP A 139 -14.24 24.33 10.75
CA ASP A 139 -14.11 25.51 9.90
C ASP A 139 -15.46 25.88 9.27
N ALA A 140 -15.64 27.16 8.93
CA ALA A 140 -16.86 27.66 8.28
C ALA A 140 -17.13 26.97 6.92
N ASN A 141 -16.07 26.56 6.24
CA ASN A 141 -16.13 25.87 4.96
C ASN A 141 -16.31 24.35 5.05
N HIS A 142 -16.33 23.80 6.25
CA HIS A 142 -16.48 22.36 6.46
C HIS A 142 -17.87 21.86 6.01
N VAL A 143 -17.94 20.67 5.40
CA VAL A 143 -19.17 20.08 4.84
C VAL A 143 -20.30 19.99 5.87
N VAL A 144 -20.03 19.67 7.12
CA VAL A 144 -21.01 19.61 8.22
C VAL A 144 -21.70 20.99 8.44
N ARG A 145 -21.00 22.08 8.18
CA ARG A 145 -21.54 23.44 8.33
C ARG A 145 -22.22 23.95 7.06
N LYS A 146 -21.70 23.57 5.89
CA LYS A 146 -22.26 23.97 4.59
C LYS A 146 -23.50 23.17 4.20
N HIS A 147 -23.51 21.87 4.52
CA HIS A 147 -24.54 20.91 4.12
C HIS A 147 -24.98 20.05 5.34
N PRO A 148 -25.63 20.66 6.33
CA PRO A 148 -26.09 19.92 7.51
C PRO A 148 -27.11 18.83 7.16
N ASP A 149 -27.83 18.97 6.05
CA ASP A 149 -28.77 18.00 5.48
C ASP A 149 -28.10 16.74 4.92
N TRP A 150 -26.79 16.77 4.66
CA TRP A 150 -25.99 15.61 4.23
C TRP A 150 -25.47 14.75 5.39
N ILE A 151 -25.67 15.21 6.63
CA ILE A 151 -24.97 14.71 7.80
C ILE A 151 -25.87 13.88 8.68
N ILE A 152 -25.35 12.74 9.10
CA ILE A 152 -25.95 11.90 10.13
C ILE A 152 -25.09 12.02 11.39
N LYS A 153 -25.72 12.23 12.55
CA LYS A 153 -25.06 12.10 13.85
C LYS A 153 -25.13 10.63 14.27
N TYR A 154 -23.98 10.03 14.52
CA TYR A 154 -23.87 8.63 14.92
C TYR A 154 -22.75 8.47 15.95
N HIS A 155 -23.06 7.88 17.09
CA HIS A 155 -22.12 7.56 18.17
C HIS A 155 -21.11 8.69 18.47
N GLY A 156 -21.60 9.91 18.69
CA GLY A 156 -20.76 11.08 19.02
C GLY A 156 -19.91 11.63 17.88
N GLN A 157 -20.12 11.17 16.65
CA GLN A 157 -19.44 11.65 15.44
C GLN A 157 -20.47 12.16 14.41
N PHE A 158 -20.00 12.93 13.44
CA PHE A 158 -20.73 13.22 12.21
C PHE A 158 -20.22 12.32 11.09
N ILE A 159 -21.16 11.75 10.32
CA ILE A 159 -20.87 10.93 9.15
C ILE A 159 -21.67 11.44 7.96
N LEU A 160 -21.19 11.16 6.73
CA LEU A 160 -21.87 11.48 5.48
C LEU A 160 -22.96 10.46 5.17
N ASN A 161 -24.13 10.95 4.72
CA ASN A 161 -25.24 10.10 4.31
C ASN A 161 -25.05 9.62 2.86
N PHE A 162 -24.50 8.44 2.65
CA PHE A 162 -24.31 7.84 1.32
C PHE A 162 -25.64 7.53 0.60
N GLY A 163 -26.75 7.55 1.31
CA GLY A 163 -28.09 7.45 0.72
C GLY A 163 -28.45 8.59 -0.20
N LEU A 164 -27.80 9.75 -0.07
CA LEU A 164 -28.02 10.93 -0.87
C LEU A 164 -27.15 10.93 -2.15
N PRO A 165 -27.74 11.02 -3.35
CA PRO A 165 -26.96 11.08 -4.60
C PRO A 165 -25.94 12.22 -4.64
N GLU A 166 -26.29 13.38 -4.11
CA GLU A 166 -25.44 14.58 -4.03
C GLU A 166 -24.19 14.36 -3.16
N VAL A 167 -24.29 13.57 -2.09
CA VAL A 167 -23.16 13.19 -1.25
C VAL A 167 -22.20 12.27 -2.02
N ARG A 168 -22.73 11.30 -2.76
CA ARG A 168 -21.90 10.42 -3.59
C ARG A 168 -21.20 11.23 -4.69
N LEU A 169 -21.90 12.12 -5.37
CA LEU A 169 -21.32 13.00 -6.39
C LEU A 169 -20.21 13.90 -5.80
N TYR A 170 -20.40 14.44 -4.59
CA TYR A 170 -19.40 15.21 -3.88
C TYR A 170 -18.10 14.40 -3.67
N LEU A 171 -18.21 13.15 -3.21
CA LEU A 171 -17.05 12.26 -2.99
C LEU A 171 -16.35 11.85 -4.29
N VAL A 172 -17.12 11.61 -5.36
CA VAL A 172 -16.56 11.34 -6.70
C VAL A 172 -15.74 12.54 -7.20
N ASN A 173 -16.29 13.77 -7.06
CA ASN A 173 -15.59 14.98 -7.45
C ASN A 173 -14.34 15.26 -6.60
N LEU A 174 -14.36 14.88 -5.32
CA LEU A 174 -13.18 14.95 -4.45
C LEU A 174 -12.05 14.06 -4.96
N VAL A 175 -12.34 12.79 -5.29
CA VAL A 175 -11.36 11.88 -5.87
C VAL A 175 -10.85 12.38 -7.22
N LYS A 176 -11.75 12.86 -8.08
CA LYS A 176 -11.39 13.47 -9.36
C LYS A 176 -10.41 14.63 -9.18
N ASN A 177 -10.69 15.54 -8.25
CA ASN A 177 -9.81 16.66 -7.95
C ASN A 177 -8.39 16.18 -7.56
N ILE A 178 -8.28 15.15 -6.69
CA ILE A 178 -6.99 14.63 -6.27
C ILE A 178 -6.19 14.11 -7.47
N ILE A 179 -6.79 13.23 -8.28
CA ILE A 179 -6.07 12.61 -9.40
C ILE A 179 -5.72 13.59 -10.52
N GLU A 180 -6.51 14.64 -10.71
CA GLU A 180 -6.22 15.71 -11.68
C GLU A 180 -5.04 16.59 -11.23
N GLN A 181 -4.96 16.86 -9.93
CA GLN A 181 -4.03 17.85 -9.38
C GLN A 181 -2.71 17.26 -8.88
N TYR A 182 -2.67 15.95 -8.58
CA TYR A 182 -1.52 15.30 -7.96
C TYR A 182 -1.11 14.03 -8.69
N ASP A 183 0.17 13.71 -8.62
CA ASP A 183 0.78 12.55 -9.28
C ASP A 183 0.78 11.31 -8.37
N VAL A 184 -0.39 10.98 -7.79
CA VAL A 184 -0.55 9.78 -6.96
C VAL A 184 -0.45 8.50 -7.79
N ASP A 185 0.13 7.43 -7.23
CA ASP A 185 0.16 6.11 -7.87
C ASP A 185 -1.14 5.34 -7.66
N GLY A 186 -1.86 5.65 -6.58
CA GLY A 186 -3.13 5.02 -6.28
C GLY A 186 -4.03 5.86 -5.38
N ILE A 187 -5.33 5.56 -5.47
CA ILE A 187 -6.36 5.97 -4.51
C ILE A 187 -6.68 4.75 -3.65
N HIS A 188 -6.75 4.95 -2.34
CA HIS A 188 -6.98 3.89 -1.37
C HIS A 188 -8.05 4.29 -0.36
N PHE A 189 -9.01 3.38 -0.08
CA PHE A 189 -10.00 3.55 0.97
C PHE A 189 -9.83 2.50 2.04
N ASP A 190 -10.19 2.87 3.27
CA ASP A 190 -10.34 1.94 4.39
C ASP A 190 -11.71 1.22 4.37
N ASP A 191 -12.13 0.65 5.49
CA ASP A 191 -13.37 -0.10 5.63
C ASP A 191 -14.55 0.72 6.16
N TYR A 192 -14.39 2.05 6.36
CA TYR A 192 -15.44 2.93 6.88
C TYR A 192 -16.37 3.42 5.77
N PHE A 193 -17.15 2.49 5.17
CA PHE A 193 -18.22 2.84 4.23
C PHE A 193 -19.51 3.23 4.98
N TYR A 194 -19.98 2.37 5.87
CA TYR A 194 -20.89 2.70 6.94
C TYR A 194 -20.17 2.52 8.28
N PRO A 195 -20.60 3.22 9.35
CA PRO A 195 -19.93 3.11 10.64
C PRO A 195 -20.10 1.71 11.24
N TYR A 196 -19.17 1.31 12.09
CA TYR A 196 -19.29 0.08 12.87
C TYR A 196 -20.54 0.11 13.72
N PRO A 197 -21.35 -0.97 13.76
CA PRO A 197 -22.57 -1.01 14.53
C PRO A 197 -22.26 -0.89 16.03
N MET A 198 -22.95 0.03 16.68
CA MET A 198 -22.85 0.26 18.12
C MET A 198 -24.17 -0.11 18.80
N LYS A 199 -24.08 -0.84 19.93
CA LYS A 199 -25.26 -1.30 20.65
C LYS A 199 -26.14 -0.11 21.08
N GLY A 200 -27.40 -0.13 20.66
CA GLY A 200 -28.37 0.92 20.98
C GLY A 200 -28.32 2.16 20.10
N GLU A 201 -27.47 2.17 19.07
CA GLU A 201 -27.38 3.24 18.08
C GLU A 201 -27.92 2.77 16.73
N GLU A 202 -28.70 3.62 16.07
CA GLU A 202 -29.18 3.40 14.70
C GLU A 202 -28.68 4.51 13.78
N ILE A 203 -28.38 4.14 12.54
CA ILE A 203 -28.02 5.11 11.49
C ILE A 203 -29.31 5.76 11.01
N ASN A 204 -29.44 7.06 11.23
CA ASN A 204 -30.66 7.83 10.90
C ASN A 204 -30.66 8.23 9.41
N ASP A 205 -30.78 7.25 8.51
CA ASP A 205 -30.87 7.43 7.06
C ASP A 205 -32.23 7.05 6.47
N ARG A 206 -33.25 6.87 7.33
CA ARG A 206 -34.57 6.34 6.94
C ARG A 206 -35.33 7.24 5.96
N GLU A 207 -35.22 8.56 6.11
CA GLU A 207 -35.85 9.49 5.19
C GLU A 207 -35.27 9.35 3.78
N ALA A 208 -33.93 9.27 3.66
CA ALA A 208 -33.26 9.02 2.39
C ALA A 208 -33.61 7.63 1.82
N PHE A 209 -33.75 6.61 2.69
CA PHE A 209 -34.18 5.28 2.28
C PHE A 209 -35.59 5.34 1.64
N GLU A 210 -36.59 5.90 2.34
CA GLU A 210 -37.96 5.98 1.81
C GLU A 210 -38.04 6.76 0.49
N LYS A 211 -37.19 7.79 0.33
CA LYS A 211 -37.16 8.61 -0.88
C LYS A 211 -36.48 7.92 -2.07
N TYR A 212 -35.45 7.08 -1.84
CA TYR A 212 -34.58 6.59 -2.91
C TYR A 212 -34.52 5.05 -3.02
N LYS A 213 -35.27 4.30 -2.18
CA LYS A 213 -35.35 2.83 -2.31
C LYS A 213 -36.03 2.40 -3.60
N LEU A 214 -35.64 1.23 -4.09
CA LEU A 214 -36.38 0.52 -5.15
C LEU A 214 -37.59 -0.22 -4.55
N PRO A 215 -38.60 -0.62 -5.36
CA PRO A 215 -39.68 -1.48 -4.89
C PRO A 215 -39.11 -2.75 -4.21
N GLU A 216 -39.67 -3.13 -3.09
CA GLU A 216 -39.31 -4.32 -2.28
C GLU A 216 -37.86 -4.37 -1.79
N GLU A 217 -37.09 -3.29 -1.93
CA GLU A 217 -35.70 -3.23 -1.49
C GLU A 217 -35.61 -3.13 0.04
N SER A 218 -34.81 -4.01 0.67
CA SER A 218 -34.52 -3.90 2.10
C SER A 218 -33.58 -2.73 2.41
N LEU A 219 -33.59 -2.22 3.63
CA LEU A 219 -32.67 -1.16 4.08
C LEU A 219 -31.20 -1.58 3.93
N GLY A 220 -30.88 -2.85 4.21
CA GLY A 220 -29.50 -3.35 4.05
C GLY A 220 -29.07 -3.42 2.58
N ASP A 221 -29.96 -3.85 1.68
CA ASP A 221 -29.67 -3.90 0.25
C ASP A 221 -29.52 -2.49 -0.34
N TRP A 222 -30.37 -1.55 0.09
CA TRP A 222 -30.27 -0.16 -0.32
C TRP A 222 -28.94 0.48 0.13
N ARG A 223 -28.49 0.26 1.36
CA ARG A 223 -27.21 0.73 1.85
C ARG A 223 -26.05 0.13 1.03
N ARG A 224 -26.05 -1.17 0.75
CA ARG A 224 -25.07 -1.82 -0.11
C ARG A 224 -25.08 -1.26 -1.53
N ARG A 225 -26.29 -1.04 -2.10
CA ARG A 225 -26.41 -0.43 -3.44
C ARG A 225 -25.82 0.98 -3.47
N ASN A 226 -26.02 1.79 -2.45
CA ASN A 226 -25.42 3.12 -2.37
C ASN A 226 -23.90 3.06 -2.32
N THR A 227 -23.33 2.15 -1.52
CA THR A 227 -21.89 1.92 -1.47
C THR A 227 -21.36 1.41 -2.81
N ASN A 228 -22.04 0.43 -3.42
CA ASN A 228 -21.65 -0.13 -4.73
C ASN A 228 -21.65 0.93 -5.83
N ASN A 229 -22.69 1.79 -5.87
CA ASN A 229 -22.77 2.90 -6.82
C ASN A 229 -21.64 3.90 -6.62
N LEU A 230 -21.35 4.29 -5.37
CA LEU A 230 -20.22 5.17 -5.05
C LEU A 230 -18.89 4.59 -5.55
N ILE A 231 -18.63 3.31 -5.27
CA ILE A 231 -17.38 2.64 -5.71
C ILE A 231 -17.32 2.56 -7.23
N LYS A 232 -18.44 2.25 -7.89
CA LYS A 232 -18.52 2.24 -9.35
C LYS A 232 -18.22 3.62 -9.95
N ASP A 233 -18.86 4.66 -9.46
CA ASP A 233 -18.70 6.02 -9.98
C ASP A 233 -17.26 6.53 -9.77
N ILE A 234 -16.64 6.20 -8.64
CA ILE A 234 -15.21 6.49 -8.39
C ILE A 234 -14.32 5.70 -9.34
N SER A 235 -14.58 4.40 -9.54
CA SER A 235 -13.84 3.59 -10.51
C SER A 235 -13.89 4.17 -11.92
N ASP A 236 -15.09 4.58 -12.35
CA ASP A 236 -15.31 5.16 -13.67
C ASP A 236 -14.58 6.49 -13.84
N VAL A 237 -14.61 7.36 -12.82
CA VAL A 237 -13.88 8.64 -12.88
C VAL A 237 -12.37 8.45 -12.88
N ILE A 238 -11.83 7.49 -12.14
CA ILE A 238 -10.41 7.18 -12.18
C ILE A 238 -10.02 6.66 -13.57
N LYS A 239 -10.76 5.69 -14.11
CA LYS A 239 -10.49 5.09 -15.42
C LYS A 239 -10.56 6.11 -16.56
N SER A 240 -11.49 7.06 -16.48
CA SER A 240 -11.67 8.10 -17.52
C SER A 240 -10.69 9.26 -17.40
N THR A 241 -10.21 9.59 -16.19
CA THR A 241 -9.36 10.77 -15.94
C THR A 241 -7.87 10.42 -15.98
N LYS A 242 -7.45 9.39 -15.24
CA LYS A 242 -6.07 8.89 -15.18
C LYS A 242 -6.05 7.36 -15.08
N PRO A 243 -6.18 6.63 -16.19
CA PRO A 243 -6.35 5.17 -16.21
C PRO A 243 -5.20 4.40 -15.54
N LYS A 244 -4.00 4.97 -15.45
CA LYS A 244 -2.84 4.34 -14.79
C LYS A 244 -2.85 4.49 -13.26
N VAL A 245 -3.69 5.34 -12.67
CA VAL A 245 -3.87 5.42 -11.22
C VAL A 245 -4.57 4.16 -10.71
N LYS A 246 -3.98 3.51 -9.73
CA LYS A 246 -4.50 2.30 -9.10
C LYS A 246 -5.66 2.65 -8.17
N PHE A 247 -6.66 1.80 -8.09
CA PHE A 247 -7.76 1.94 -7.15
C PHE A 247 -7.83 0.72 -6.25
N GLY A 248 -7.67 0.89 -4.95
CA GLY A 248 -7.72 -0.20 -3.98
C GLY A 248 -8.46 0.14 -2.70
N ILE A 249 -8.84 -0.91 -1.99
CA ILE A 249 -9.61 -0.80 -0.75
C ILE A 249 -9.04 -1.79 0.27
N SER A 250 -8.96 -1.37 1.54
CA SER A 250 -8.67 -2.27 2.67
C SER A 250 -9.95 -2.56 3.47
N PRO A 251 -10.72 -3.57 3.07
CA PRO A 251 -11.95 -3.93 3.73
C PRO A 251 -11.70 -4.62 5.08
N PHE A 252 -12.73 -4.69 5.91
CA PHE A 252 -12.73 -5.56 7.07
C PHE A 252 -12.42 -7.00 6.66
N GLY A 253 -11.63 -7.73 7.45
CA GLY A 253 -11.04 -9.01 7.07
C GLY A 253 -12.03 -10.19 6.88
N ILE A 254 -13.28 -10.06 7.35
CA ILE A 254 -14.36 -11.00 7.11
C ILE A 254 -15.33 -10.37 6.12
N TRP A 255 -15.52 -10.99 4.94
CA TRP A 255 -16.49 -10.51 3.96
C TRP A 255 -17.93 -10.76 4.44
N ARG A 256 -18.35 -12.01 4.54
CA ARG A 256 -19.65 -12.47 5.01
C ARG A 256 -19.51 -13.86 5.61
N HIS A 257 -20.18 -14.16 6.70
CA HIS A 257 -20.06 -15.47 7.33
C HIS A 257 -20.58 -16.61 6.44
N GLN A 258 -19.83 -17.70 6.45
CA GLN A 258 -20.31 -18.94 5.84
C GLN A 258 -21.53 -19.47 6.59
N SER A 259 -22.61 -19.83 5.86
CA SER A 259 -23.86 -20.37 6.37
C SER A 259 -24.51 -21.27 5.31
N GLU A 260 -25.65 -21.88 5.64
CA GLU A 260 -26.44 -22.67 4.66
C GLU A 260 -26.90 -21.83 3.47
N SER A 261 -27.16 -20.53 3.68
CA SER A 261 -27.55 -19.59 2.61
C SER A 261 -26.37 -18.87 1.94
N VAL A 262 -25.16 -18.97 2.50
CA VAL A 262 -23.93 -18.35 2.00
C VAL A 262 -22.82 -19.40 2.01
N LEU A 263 -22.88 -20.34 1.10
CA LEU A 263 -21.97 -21.49 1.05
C LEU A 263 -20.52 -21.09 0.83
N ASP A 264 -20.29 -20.04 0.06
CA ASP A 264 -18.97 -19.53 -0.33
C ASP A 264 -18.52 -18.33 0.54
N GLY A 265 -19.10 -18.19 1.72
CA GLY A 265 -18.73 -17.13 2.69
C GLY A 265 -17.35 -17.33 3.30
N SER A 266 -16.84 -16.29 3.96
CA SER A 266 -15.62 -16.36 4.77
C SER A 266 -15.75 -17.48 5.81
N PRO A 267 -14.68 -18.26 6.09
CA PRO A 267 -14.73 -19.43 6.99
C PRO A 267 -14.85 -19.00 8.47
N THR A 268 -15.90 -18.26 8.77
CA THR A 268 -16.23 -17.68 10.09
C THR A 268 -17.71 -17.84 10.35
N ARG A 269 -18.12 -17.70 11.61
CA ARG A 269 -19.53 -17.86 12.02
C ARG A 269 -20.05 -16.74 12.93
N ARG A 270 -19.19 -15.82 13.33
CA ARG A 270 -19.53 -14.68 14.21
C ARG A 270 -18.46 -13.60 14.14
N GLY A 271 -18.79 -12.41 14.55
CA GLY A 271 -17.99 -11.19 14.48
C GLY A 271 -18.57 -10.21 13.47
N LEU A 272 -17.93 -9.08 13.31
CA LEU A 272 -18.29 -8.07 12.32
C LEU A 272 -17.98 -8.59 10.91
N GLN A 273 -18.78 -8.16 9.92
CA GLN A 273 -18.65 -8.52 8.50
C GLN A 273 -18.71 -7.26 7.62
N SER A 274 -17.97 -7.22 6.52
CA SER A 274 -18.08 -6.09 5.60
C SER A 274 -19.41 -6.03 4.87
N TYR A 275 -19.95 -7.17 4.46
CA TYR A 275 -21.20 -7.24 3.67
C TYR A 275 -22.44 -6.84 4.45
N ASP A 276 -22.69 -7.49 5.61
CA ASP A 276 -23.94 -7.31 6.34
C ASP A 276 -23.89 -6.16 7.35
N ASP A 277 -22.73 -5.88 7.96
CA ASP A 277 -22.60 -4.87 9.03
C ASP A 277 -22.11 -3.50 8.48
N LEU A 278 -21.20 -3.51 7.51
CA LEU A 278 -20.62 -2.29 6.91
C LEU A 278 -21.22 -1.97 5.54
N PHE A 279 -22.14 -2.78 5.05
CA PHE A 279 -22.82 -2.65 3.76
C PHE A 279 -21.84 -2.48 2.59
N ALA A 280 -20.73 -3.23 2.64
CA ALA A 280 -19.61 -3.17 1.71
C ALA A 280 -19.46 -4.54 1.00
N ASP A 281 -19.91 -4.61 -0.25
CA ASP A 281 -19.86 -5.84 -1.07
C ASP A 281 -18.53 -5.91 -1.84
N THR A 282 -17.46 -6.17 -1.10
CA THR A 282 -16.09 -6.15 -1.61
C THR A 282 -15.81 -7.26 -2.61
N GLU A 283 -16.47 -8.41 -2.50
CA GLU A 283 -16.39 -9.48 -3.48
C GLU A 283 -16.93 -9.03 -4.83
N LYS A 284 -18.12 -8.39 -4.84
CA LYS A 284 -18.70 -7.81 -6.05
C LYS A 284 -17.76 -6.81 -6.71
N TRP A 285 -17.11 -5.94 -5.93
CA TRP A 285 -16.21 -4.93 -6.50
C TRP A 285 -15.01 -5.54 -7.22
N MET A 286 -14.47 -6.64 -6.69
CA MET A 286 -13.41 -7.41 -7.36
C MET A 286 -13.94 -8.11 -8.63
N LYS A 287 -15.07 -8.81 -8.51
CA LYS A 287 -15.70 -9.57 -9.59
C LYS A 287 -16.07 -8.69 -10.77
N ASP A 288 -16.60 -7.50 -10.49
CA ASP A 288 -16.97 -6.51 -11.51
C ASP A 288 -15.77 -5.70 -12.04
N GLY A 289 -14.57 -5.93 -11.52
CA GLY A 289 -13.36 -5.20 -11.91
C GLY A 289 -13.39 -3.71 -11.57
N LEU A 290 -14.12 -3.33 -10.50
CA LEU A 290 -14.22 -1.93 -10.06
C LEU A 290 -12.97 -1.47 -9.34
N VAL A 291 -12.25 -2.38 -8.67
CA VAL A 291 -11.01 -2.12 -7.95
C VAL A 291 -9.84 -2.88 -8.57
N ASP A 292 -8.64 -2.35 -8.43
CA ASP A 292 -7.41 -2.96 -8.95
C ASP A 292 -6.77 -3.93 -7.94
N TYR A 293 -7.05 -3.76 -6.65
CA TYR A 293 -6.62 -4.66 -5.58
C TYR A 293 -7.50 -4.53 -4.35
N LEU A 294 -7.51 -5.56 -3.50
CA LEU A 294 -8.00 -5.46 -2.12
C LEU A 294 -6.88 -5.73 -1.13
N ALA A 295 -6.97 -5.05 0.03
CA ALA A 295 -6.05 -5.22 1.15
C ALA A 295 -6.82 -5.59 2.43
N PRO A 296 -7.41 -6.81 2.53
CA PRO A 296 -8.23 -7.19 3.67
C PRO A 296 -7.42 -7.11 4.98
N GLN A 297 -8.04 -6.52 5.99
CA GLN A 297 -7.45 -6.30 7.32
C GLN A 297 -7.55 -7.58 8.15
N LEU A 298 -6.57 -8.50 8.02
CA LEU A 298 -6.54 -9.76 8.74
C LEU A 298 -5.83 -9.57 10.10
N TYR A 299 -6.47 -8.85 11.00
CA TYR A 299 -5.90 -8.40 12.28
C TYR A 299 -6.08 -9.43 13.41
N TRP A 300 -6.01 -10.73 13.08
CA TRP A 300 -6.08 -11.85 14.01
C TRP A 300 -4.83 -12.72 13.88
N GLU A 301 -4.46 -13.37 14.99
CA GLU A 301 -3.33 -14.31 14.97
C GLU A 301 -3.67 -15.63 14.24
N THR A 302 -2.64 -16.37 13.87
CA THR A 302 -2.79 -17.66 13.18
C THR A 302 -3.57 -18.70 14.01
N SER A 303 -3.55 -18.60 15.35
CA SER A 303 -4.24 -19.47 16.28
C SER A 303 -5.61 -18.97 16.73
N HIS A 304 -6.12 -17.86 16.20
CA HIS A 304 -7.38 -17.27 16.64
C HIS A 304 -8.58 -18.19 16.35
N LYS A 305 -9.40 -18.48 17.40
CA LYS A 305 -10.45 -19.52 17.33
C LYS A 305 -11.63 -19.20 16.40
N VAL A 306 -11.90 -17.91 16.16
CA VAL A 306 -13.11 -17.46 15.46
C VAL A 306 -12.78 -16.97 14.04
N ALA A 307 -11.65 -16.28 13.91
CA ALA A 307 -11.22 -15.64 12.66
C ALA A 307 -9.70 -15.86 12.50
N ALA A 308 -9.29 -17.12 12.37
CA ALA A 308 -7.88 -17.45 12.20
C ALA A 308 -7.31 -16.85 10.91
N PHE A 309 -6.10 -16.32 10.98
CA PHE A 309 -5.44 -15.66 9.86
C PHE A 309 -5.36 -16.53 8.60
N GLU A 310 -4.87 -17.76 8.71
CA GLU A 310 -4.61 -18.62 7.54
C GLU A 310 -5.87 -19.01 6.76
N PRO A 311 -6.98 -19.48 7.39
CA PRO A 311 -8.23 -19.73 6.66
C PRO A 311 -8.79 -18.51 5.94
N LEU A 312 -8.74 -17.32 6.57
CA LEU A 312 -9.18 -16.08 5.95
C LEU A 312 -8.28 -15.67 4.78
N ALA A 313 -6.96 -15.75 4.94
CA ALA A 313 -6.02 -15.45 3.86
C ALA A 313 -6.22 -16.40 2.65
N LYS A 314 -6.48 -17.68 2.88
CA LYS A 314 -6.83 -18.67 1.82
C LYS A 314 -8.13 -18.29 1.13
N TRP A 315 -9.15 -17.88 1.89
CA TRP A 315 -10.43 -17.46 1.33
C TRP A 315 -10.25 -16.24 0.41
N TRP A 316 -9.57 -15.19 0.89
CA TRP A 316 -9.29 -14.00 0.07
C TRP A 316 -8.45 -14.30 -1.17
N SER A 317 -7.46 -15.20 -1.05
CA SER A 317 -6.67 -15.65 -2.20
C SER A 317 -7.51 -16.36 -3.26
N ALA A 318 -8.51 -17.15 -2.85
CA ALA A 318 -9.42 -17.84 -3.76
C ALA A 318 -10.43 -16.89 -4.43
N HIS A 319 -10.81 -15.79 -3.77
CA HIS A 319 -11.80 -14.82 -4.24
C HIS A 319 -11.14 -13.56 -4.84
N ASN A 320 -10.05 -13.73 -5.55
CA ASN A 320 -9.27 -12.62 -6.12
C ASN A 320 -9.77 -12.13 -7.50
N TYR A 321 -10.54 -12.92 -8.22
CA TYR A 321 -11.11 -12.61 -9.55
C TYR A 321 -10.11 -11.98 -10.53
N GLY A 322 -8.86 -12.47 -10.53
CA GLY A 322 -7.78 -11.98 -11.40
C GLY A 322 -7.14 -10.66 -10.96
N ARG A 323 -7.38 -10.21 -9.73
CA ARG A 323 -6.75 -9.03 -9.12
C ARG A 323 -5.90 -9.43 -7.92
N PRO A 324 -4.81 -8.72 -7.62
CA PRO A 324 -3.96 -9.04 -6.46
C PRO A 324 -4.67 -8.80 -5.13
N ILE A 325 -4.40 -9.67 -4.18
CA ILE A 325 -4.69 -9.49 -2.77
C ILE A 325 -3.40 -9.06 -2.05
N TYR A 326 -3.46 -7.99 -1.27
CA TYR A 326 -2.41 -7.56 -0.35
C TYR A 326 -2.90 -7.72 1.08
N ILE A 327 -2.29 -8.59 1.87
CA ILE A 327 -2.79 -8.84 3.22
C ILE A 327 -2.43 -7.69 4.17
N GLY A 328 -3.43 -7.16 4.88
CA GLY A 328 -3.25 -6.22 5.97
C GLY A 328 -2.85 -6.89 7.27
N HIS A 329 -1.77 -6.43 7.91
CA HIS A 329 -1.23 -6.98 9.16
C HIS A 329 -1.26 -5.96 10.29
N ALA A 330 -1.68 -6.39 11.50
CA ALA A 330 -1.77 -5.57 12.69
C ALA A 330 -0.45 -5.58 13.50
N VAL A 331 0.48 -4.70 13.18
CA VAL A 331 1.76 -4.60 13.92
C VAL A 331 1.55 -4.20 15.39
N TYR A 332 0.48 -3.44 15.69
CA TYR A 332 0.20 -2.98 17.06
C TYR A 332 -0.07 -4.13 18.05
N HIS A 333 -0.54 -5.28 17.59
CA HIS A 333 -0.73 -6.45 18.43
C HIS A 333 0.58 -7.11 18.89
N LEU A 334 1.71 -6.82 18.23
CA LEU A 334 3.03 -7.24 18.73
C LEU A 334 3.37 -6.58 20.06
N SER A 335 2.90 -5.34 20.30
CA SER A 335 3.18 -4.65 21.57
C SER A 335 2.50 -5.31 22.76
N ASP A 336 1.33 -5.95 22.54
CA ASP A 336 0.44 -6.35 23.63
C ASP A 336 0.31 -7.87 23.79
N VAL A 337 -0.20 -8.56 22.79
CA VAL A 337 -0.72 -9.93 22.94
C VAL A 337 -0.05 -10.96 22.04
N TRP A 338 0.50 -10.56 20.89
CA TRP A 338 1.08 -11.52 19.94
C TRP A 338 2.53 -11.89 20.29
N SER A 339 2.89 -13.13 19.95
CA SER A 339 4.29 -13.54 20.02
C SER A 339 5.13 -12.76 19.00
N PRO A 340 6.45 -12.51 19.26
CA PRO A 340 7.33 -11.83 18.31
C PRO A 340 7.39 -12.50 16.92
N ASN A 341 7.11 -13.81 16.86
CA ASN A 341 7.16 -14.58 15.62
C ASN A 341 5.84 -14.60 14.83
N GLU A 342 4.77 -14.00 15.36
CA GLU A 342 3.45 -14.10 14.74
C GLU A 342 3.43 -13.51 13.33
N LEU A 343 3.93 -12.28 13.15
CA LEU A 343 3.96 -11.65 11.83
C LEU A 343 4.86 -12.40 10.83
N SER A 344 5.92 -13.05 11.29
CA SER A 344 6.73 -13.91 10.42
C SER A 344 5.97 -15.15 9.94
N LYS A 345 5.12 -15.75 10.79
CA LYS A 345 4.23 -16.85 10.40
C LYS A 345 3.19 -16.35 9.39
N GLN A 346 2.54 -15.22 9.67
CA GLN A 346 1.55 -14.62 8.77
C GLN A 346 2.16 -14.30 7.40
N LEU A 347 3.34 -13.72 7.33
CA LEU A 347 4.03 -13.42 6.07
C LEU A 347 4.39 -14.70 5.32
N LYS A 348 4.80 -15.78 6.01
CA LYS A 348 5.05 -17.08 5.38
C LYS A 348 3.78 -17.67 4.77
N VAL A 349 2.64 -17.59 5.48
CA VAL A 349 1.33 -18.00 4.94
C VAL A 349 0.98 -17.16 3.72
N ALA A 350 1.05 -15.82 3.81
CA ALA A 350 0.73 -14.92 2.71
C ALA A 350 1.54 -15.26 1.44
N ARG A 351 2.86 -15.47 1.57
CA ARG A 351 3.76 -15.84 0.45
C ARG A 351 3.50 -17.23 -0.12
N SER A 352 2.84 -18.12 0.62
CA SER A 352 2.49 -19.48 0.11
C SER A 352 1.23 -19.48 -0.75
N LEU A 353 0.48 -18.39 -0.79
CA LEU A 353 -0.80 -18.28 -1.49
C LEU A 353 -0.60 -17.63 -2.87
N PRO A 354 -1.10 -18.25 -3.96
CA PRO A 354 -0.74 -17.85 -5.33
C PRO A 354 -1.22 -16.45 -5.72
N ASN A 355 -2.32 -15.98 -5.14
CA ASN A 355 -2.93 -14.70 -5.49
C ASN A 355 -2.70 -13.60 -4.45
N VAL A 356 -1.95 -13.92 -3.38
CA VAL A 356 -1.46 -12.93 -2.43
C VAL A 356 -0.12 -12.40 -2.92
N GLN A 357 -0.11 -11.17 -3.39
CA GLN A 357 1.06 -10.56 -4.03
C GLN A 357 1.75 -9.51 -3.16
N GLY A 358 1.45 -9.49 -1.86
CA GLY A 358 2.10 -8.57 -0.94
C GLY A 358 1.41 -8.42 0.40
N SER A 359 1.97 -7.55 1.19
CA SER A 359 1.57 -7.26 2.57
C SER A 359 1.60 -5.77 2.85
N ILE A 360 0.65 -5.30 3.66
CA ILE A 360 0.60 -3.91 4.13
C ILE A 360 0.49 -3.92 5.66
N TYR A 361 1.32 -3.13 6.34
CA TYR A 361 1.43 -3.13 7.80
C TYR A 361 0.75 -1.92 8.43
N PHE A 362 -0.11 -2.13 9.40
CA PHE A 362 -0.67 -1.07 10.23
C PHE A 362 0.08 -1.03 11.58
N SER A 363 0.93 -0.04 11.84
CA SER A 363 1.16 1.14 11.03
C SER A 363 2.66 1.55 11.02
N SER A 364 2.97 2.62 10.31
CA SER A 364 4.31 3.15 10.05
C SER A 364 5.13 3.39 11.33
N ASN A 365 4.56 4.08 12.31
CA ASN A 365 5.21 4.41 13.59
C ASN A 365 5.71 3.14 14.31
N LEU A 366 4.95 2.04 14.27
CA LEU A 366 5.33 0.80 14.95
C LEU A 366 6.53 0.11 14.30
N ILE A 367 6.64 0.22 12.96
CA ILE A 367 7.82 -0.28 12.23
C ILE A 367 9.03 0.62 12.50
N THR A 368 8.87 1.94 12.36
CA THR A 368 10.01 2.87 12.58
C THR A 368 10.53 2.82 14.01
N ARG A 369 9.68 2.57 15.00
CA ARG A 369 10.04 2.33 16.41
C ARG A 369 10.61 0.94 16.69
N ASN A 370 10.62 0.07 15.70
CA ASN A 370 11.14 -1.31 15.79
C ASN A 370 10.48 -2.15 16.90
N VAL A 371 9.15 -2.10 17.01
CA VAL A 371 8.41 -2.82 18.05
C VAL A 371 8.73 -4.31 18.00
N LYS A 372 9.16 -4.87 19.14
CA LYS A 372 9.61 -6.28 19.29
C LYS A 372 10.63 -6.72 18.23
N GLY A 373 11.43 -5.80 17.68
CA GLY A 373 12.45 -6.10 16.67
C GLY A 373 11.88 -6.37 15.26
N TRP A 374 10.62 -6.03 14.99
CA TRP A 374 9.95 -6.36 13.73
C TRP A 374 10.62 -5.70 12.51
N ARG A 375 10.98 -4.41 12.60
CA ARG A 375 11.73 -3.74 11.52
C ARG A 375 13.02 -4.47 11.18
N ASP A 376 13.79 -4.85 12.20
CA ASP A 376 15.07 -5.55 11.98
C ASP A 376 14.85 -6.96 11.42
N THR A 377 13.79 -7.66 11.85
CA THR A 377 13.36 -8.94 11.27
C THR A 377 13.01 -8.80 9.78
N LEU A 378 12.27 -7.76 9.41
CA LEU A 378 11.99 -7.45 7.99
C LEU A 378 13.28 -7.23 7.23
N ARG A 379 14.10 -6.28 7.67
CA ARG A 379 15.32 -5.85 6.99
C ARG A 379 16.36 -6.97 6.82
N GLN A 380 16.57 -7.76 7.86
CA GLN A 380 17.66 -8.74 7.87
C GLN A 380 17.26 -10.10 7.28
N ASN A 381 15.96 -10.43 7.33
CA ASN A 381 15.46 -11.74 6.93
C ASN A 381 14.43 -11.65 5.82
N GLN A 382 13.24 -11.09 6.11
CA GLN A 382 12.09 -11.21 5.24
C GLN A 382 12.19 -10.33 3.98
N TYR A 383 12.82 -9.15 4.10
CA TYR A 383 12.99 -8.14 3.04
C TYR A 383 14.47 -7.83 2.78
N SER A 384 15.34 -8.82 2.98
CA SER A 384 16.79 -8.69 2.78
C SER A 384 17.20 -8.38 1.34
N SER A 385 16.38 -8.76 0.36
CA SER A 385 16.51 -8.38 -1.05
C SER A 385 15.51 -7.29 -1.45
N VAL A 386 15.84 -6.49 -2.44
CA VAL A 386 14.92 -5.54 -3.07
C VAL A 386 13.80 -6.32 -3.77
N ALA A 387 12.54 -5.85 -3.66
CA ALA A 387 11.45 -6.38 -4.43
C ALA A 387 10.83 -5.31 -5.34
N LEU A 388 10.47 -5.72 -6.55
CA LEU A 388 9.67 -4.94 -7.47
C LEU A 388 8.19 -5.11 -7.10
N ILE A 389 7.38 -4.08 -7.32
CA ILE A 389 5.93 -4.22 -7.17
C ILE A 389 5.39 -5.08 -8.33
N PRO A 390 4.39 -5.94 -8.11
CA PRO A 390 3.76 -6.70 -9.17
C PRO A 390 3.13 -5.80 -10.23
N ALA A 391 3.32 -6.13 -11.50
CA ALA A 391 2.71 -5.40 -12.62
C ALA A 391 1.17 -5.61 -12.65
N MET A 392 0.46 -4.58 -13.13
CA MET A 392 -1.00 -4.63 -13.31
C MET A 392 -1.35 -4.71 -14.80
N LEU A 393 -1.15 -5.88 -15.41
CA LEU A 393 -1.25 -6.10 -16.85
C LEU A 393 -2.64 -5.79 -17.44
N TRP A 394 -3.69 -5.77 -16.64
CA TRP A 394 -5.04 -5.37 -17.08
C TRP A 394 -5.21 -3.85 -17.25
N LYS A 395 -4.29 -3.06 -16.70
CA LYS A 395 -4.26 -1.59 -16.87
C LYS A 395 -3.32 -1.17 -17.98
N ASP A 396 -2.18 -1.83 -18.05
CA ASP A 396 -1.15 -1.63 -19.06
C ASP A 396 -0.26 -2.88 -19.11
N SER A 397 0.01 -3.37 -20.31
CA SER A 397 0.86 -4.54 -20.56
C SER A 397 2.05 -4.23 -21.47
N ILE A 398 2.25 -2.96 -21.82
CA ILE A 398 3.34 -2.52 -22.71
C ILE A 398 4.51 -2.10 -21.84
N ALA A 399 5.57 -2.88 -21.87
CA ALA A 399 6.80 -2.54 -21.16
C ALA A 399 7.56 -1.40 -21.85
N PRO A 400 8.30 -0.57 -21.11
CA PRO A 400 9.23 0.40 -21.71
C PRO A 400 10.25 -0.28 -22.61
N THR A 401 10.80 0.47 -23.56
CA THR A 401 11.94 -0.03 -24.34
C THR A 401 13.19 -0.15 -23.45
N PRO A 402 14.10 -1.10 -23.77
CA PRO A 402 15.32 -1.32 -22.99
C PRO A 402 16.20 -0.06 -22.91
N PRO A 403 16.85 0.21 -21.78
CA PRO A 403 17.86 1.25 -21.69
C PRO A 403 18.99 1.01 -22.71
N HIS A 404 19.48 2.07 -23.33
CA HIS A 404 20.57 2.00 -24.30
C HIS A 404 21.83 2.75 -23.85
N GLN A 405 22.93 2.59 -24.59
CA GLN A 405 24.23 3.19 -24.25
C GLN A 405 24.67 2.90 -22.82
N VAL A 406 24.35 1.70 -22.34
CA VAL A 406 24.81 1.25 -21.02
C VAL A 406 26.34 1.19 -21.03
N SER A 407 26.97 1.90 -20.12
CA SER A 407 28.43 2.00 -20.02
C SER A 407 28.93 1.85 -18.60
N LEU A 408 30.07 1.21 -18.43
CA LEU A 408 30.76 1.04 -17.16
C LEU A 408 32.11 1.75 -17.22
N LEU A 409 32.27 2.83 -16.49
CA LEU A 409 33.42 3.72 -16.54
C LEU A 409 34.13 3.72 -15.19
N LYS A 410 35.45 3.53 -15.21
CA LYS A 410 36.30 3.72 -14.02
C LYS A 410 36.76 5.18 -13.95
N LYS A 411 36.40 5.86 -12.82
CA LYS A 411 36.81 7.24 -12.52
C LYS A 411 37.63 7.22 -11.21
N GLY A 412 38.97 7.23 -11.33
CA GLY A 412 39.83 7.05 -10.17
C GLY A 412 39.58 5.68 -9.50
N GLU A 413 39.21 5.67 -8.22
CA GLU A 413 38.88 4.45 -7.46
C GLU A 413 37.42 4.01 -7.61
N GLU A 414 36.56 4.85 -8.20
CA GLU A 414 35.13 4.60 -8.32
C GLU A 414 34.76 4.03 -9.69
N TRP A 415 33.72 3.20 -9.69
CA TRP A 415 33.09 2.71 -10.91
C TRP A 415 31.70 3.35 -11.07
N LEU A 416 31.47 3.95 -12.23
CA LEU A 416 30.20 4.55 -12.61
C LEU A 416 29.54 3.69 -13.68
N LEU A 417 28.36 3.15 -13.40
CA LEU A 417 27.45 2.57 -14.37
C LEU A 417 26.49 3.68 -14.84
N ALA A 418 26.40 3.94 -16.13
CA ALA A 418 25.52 4.96 -16.70
C ALA A 418 24.77 4.40 -17.91
N TRP A 419 23.57 4.93 -18.18
CA TRP A 419 22.73 4.52 -19.30
C TRP A 419 21.87 5.70 -19.78
N LYS A 420 21.26 5.55 -20.95
CA LYS A 420 20.23 6.45 -21.42
C LYS A 420 18.86 5.75 -21.44
N PRO A 421 17.76 6.50 -21.30
CA PRO A 421 16.42 5.97 -21.54
C PRO A 421 16.34 5.32 -22.92
N GLY A 422 15.55 4.27 -23.06
CA GLY A 422 15.21 3.72 -24.36
C GLY A 422 14.35 4.69 -25.18
N GLU A 423 14.17 4.38 -26.46
CA GLU A 423 13.24 5.11 -27.33
C GLU A 423 11.80 4.99 -26.77
N PRO A 424 10.89 5.91 -27.09
CA PRO A 424 9.49 5.80 -26.66
C PRO A 424 8.89 4.43 -27.01
N SER A 425 8.12 3.84 -26.06
CA SER A 425 7.32 2.64 -26.29
C SER A 425 6.10 2.93 -27.17
N GLU A 426 5.37 1.89 -27.59
CA GLU A 426 4.17 2.04 -28.44
C GLU A 426 3.10 2.94 -27.81
N ASP A 427 2.95 2.87 -26.49
CA ASP A 427 1.99 3.68 -25.71
C ASP A 427 2.56 5.05 -25.30
N GLN A 428 3.80 5.37 -25.69
CA GLN A 428 4.54 6.61 -25.37
C GLN A 428 4.76 6.83 -23.87
N ASP A 429 4.64 5.77 -23.05
CA ASP A 429 4.86 5.87 -21.58
C ASP A 429 6.37 5.88 -21.27
N PRO A 430 6.89 6.94 -20.63
CA PRO A 430 8.30 7.00 -20.30
C PRO A 430 8.64 6.04 -19.15
N PRO A 431 9.91 5.60 -19.05
CA PRO A 431 10.36 4.86 -17.88
C PRO A 431 10.13 5.65 -16.59
N ALA A 432 9.43 5.07 -15.63
CA ALA A 432 9.25 5.64 -14.30
C ALA A 432 10.48 5.37 -13.41
N TYR A 433 11.08 4.19 -13.56
CA TYR A 433 12.22 3.74 -12.76
C TYR A 433 13.17 2.89 -13.61
N TYR A 434 14.40 2.73 -13.11
CA TYR A 434 15.37 1.76 -13.60
C TYR A 434 15.71 0.76 -12.51
N VAL A 435 16.02 -0.47 -12.93
CA VAL A 435 16.50 -1.54 -12.05
C VAL A 435 17.90 -1.96 -12.51
N VAL A 436 18.83 -2.03 -11.58
CA VAL A 436 20.17 -2.52 -11.85
C VAL A 436 20.36 -3.86 -11.20
N TYR A 437 20.76 -4.82 -11.99
CA TYR A 437 21.08 -6.19 -11.56
C TYR A 437 22.59 -6.40 -11.60
N ARG A 438 23.12 -7.03 -10.56
CA ARG A 438 24.48 -7.57 -10.53
C ARG A 438 24.38 -9.07 -10.77
N ILE A 439 24.79 -9.53 -11.92
CA ILE A 439 24.61 -10.91 -12.38
C ILE A 439 25.94 -11.64 -12.49
N LYS A 440 25.94 -12.96 -12.23
CA LYS A 440 27.13 -13.80 -12.40
C LYS A 440 27.14 -14.41 -13.80
N LYS A 441 28.32 -14.48 -14.43
CA LYS A 441 28.45 -15.12 -15.77
C LYS A 441 28.05 -16.60 -15.68
N GLY A 442 27.11 -17.02 -16.55
CA GLY A 442 26.58 -18.37 -16.59
C GLY A 442 25.45 -18.67 -15.61
N GLU A 443 24.96 -17.67 -14.85
CA GLU A 443 23.76 -17.80 -14.03
C GLU A 443 22.52 -17.97 -14.92
N ILE A 444 21.62 -18.89 -14.52
CA ILE A 444 20.36 -19.17 -15.23
C ILE A 444 19.33 -18.15 -14.74
N ASP A 445 18.60 -17.53 -15.66
CA ASP A 445 17.55 -16.54 -15.40
C ASP A 445 17.94 -15.47 -14.34
N PRO A 446 19.10 -14.81 -14.51
CA PRO A 446 19.67 -13.96 -13.47
C PRO A 446 18.79 -12.75 -13.13
N LEU A 447 17.90 -12.34 -14.03
CA LEU A 447 16.97 -11.24 -13.78
C LEU A 447 15.76 -11.66 -12.92
N GLU A 448 15.48 -12.96 -12.81
CA GLU A 448 14.41 -13.46 -11.91
C GLU A 448 14.87 -13.66 -10.47
N ASN A 449 16.17 -13.57 -10.23
CA ASN A 449 16.74 -13.67 -8.89
C ASN A 449 16.73 -12.29 -8.18
N ALA A 450 15.90 -12.14 -7.14
CA ALA A 450 15.79 -10.90 -6.36
C ALA A 450 17.12 -10.46 -5.71
N GLU A 451 18.02 -11.40 -5.40
CA GLU A 451 19.34 -11.11 -4.79
C GLU A 451 20.26 -10.35 -5.76
N ASN A 452 19.98 -10.44 -7.05
CA ASN A 452 20.74 -9.73 -8.06
C ASN A 452 20.36 -8.26 -8.18
N ILE A 453 19.21 -7.83 -7.64
CA ILE A 453 18.78 -6.43 -7.69
C ILE A 453 19.61 -5.64 -6.68
N ILE A 454 20.43 -4.72 -7.17
CA ILE A 454 21.29 -3.86 -6.35
C ILE A 454 20.80 -2.41 -6.29
N PHE A 455 19.88 -2.03 -7.20
CA PHE A 455 19.31 -0.68 -7.23
C PHE A 455 17.94 -0.68 -7.91
N LYS A 456 17.02 0.16 -7.41
CA LYS A 456 15.80 0.60 -8.07
C LYS A 456 15.62 2.09 -7.81
N GLY A 457 15.44 2.90 -8.85
CA GLY A 457 15.24 4.34 -8.69
C GLY A 457 15.12 5.08 -10.03
N LYS A 458 14.97 6.41 -9.95
CA LYS A 458 14.78 7.29 -11.12
C LYS A 458 16.09 7.73 -11.80
N MET A 459 17.22 7.55 -11.13
CA MET A 459 18.51 7.97 -11.68
C MET A 459 18.92 7.12 -12.88
N ASN A 460 19.60 7.70 -13.83
CA ASN A 460 20.16 7.04 -15.01
C ASN A 460 21.68 6.79 -14.90
N GLN A 461 22.21 6.85 -13.69
CA GLN A 461 23.59 6.50 -13.36
C GLN A 461 23.68 6.01 -11.90
N LEU A 462 24.64 5.16 -11.62
CA LEU A 462 24.90 4.57 -10.32
C LEU A 462 26.40 4.46 -10.04
N ILE A 463 26.88 5.03 -8.94
CA ILE A 463 28.21 4.73 -8.42
C ILE A 463 28.14 3.36 -7.75
N LEU A 464 28.95 2.43 -8.22
CA LEU A 464 28.94 1.05 -7.76
C LEU A 464 29.77 0.91 -6.48
N ASP A 465 29.20 0.19 -5.49
CA ASP A 465 29.94 -0.20 -4.31
C ASP A 465 31.14 -1.08 -4.72
N LYS A 466 32.32 -0.82 -4.13
CA LYS A 466 33.55 -1.58 -4.39
C LYS A 466 33.39 -3.09 -4.17
N ASN A 467 32.52 -3.51 -3.25
CA ASN A 467 32.22 -4.91 -2.99
C ASN A 467 31.45 -5.61 -4.12
N TRP A 468 30.84 -4.83 -5.01
CA TRP A 468 30.14 -5.36 -6.20
C TRP A 468 31.09 -5.58 -7.38
N ILE A 469 32.28 -4.97 -7.34
CA ILE A 469 33.28 -5.06 -8.42
C ILE A 469 34.10 -6.32 -8.25
N ARG A 470 33.70 -7.38 -8.96
CA ARG A 470 34.39 -8.68 -8.93
C ARG A 470 34.39 -9.29 -10.34
N SER A 471 35.57 -9.83 -10.75
CA SER A 471 35.67 -10.56 -12.03
C SER A 471 34.65 -11.69 -12.14
N GLY A 472 34.08 -11.87 -13.34
CA GLY A 472 33.03 -12.84 -13.61
C GLY A 472 31.62 -12.36 -13.27
N TYR A 473 31.46 -11.12 -12.80
CA TYR A 473 30.17 -10.44 -12.67
C TYR A 473 29.97 -9.39 -13.75
N GLY A 474 28.72 -9.10 -14.01
CA GLY A 474 28.29 -8.04 -14.93
C GLY A 474 27.11 -7.28 -14.34
N PHE A 475 26.77 -6.18 -15.00
CA PHE A 475 25.63 -5.32 -14.63
C PHE A 475 24.67 -5.24 -15.79
N ALA A 476 23.40 -5.57 -15.52
CA ALA A 476 22.28 -5.38 -16.44
C ALA A 476 21.38 -4.26 -15.92
N VAL A 477 20.82 -3.48 -16.83
CA VAL A 477 19.89 -2.40 -16.50
C VAL A 477 18.59 -2.62 -17.26
N THR A 478 17.46 -2.63 -16.56
CA THR A 478 16.11 -2.66 -17.13
C THR A 478 15.38 -1.35 -16.79
N ALA A 479 14.30 -1.08 -17.51
CA ALA A 479 13.40 0.04 -17.24
C ALA A 479 12.05 -0.49 -16.76
N LEU A 480 11.40 0.22 -15.85
CA LEU A 480 10.03 -0.01 -15.39
C LEU A 480 9.17 1.20 -15.76
N ASP A 481 7.97 0.96 -16.26
CA ASP A 481 6.92 1.97 -16.34
C ASP A 481 6.27 2.21 -14.97
N ARG A 482 5.24 3.05 -14.94
CA ARG A 482 4.49 3.38 -13.72
C ARG A 482 3.70 2.18 -13.16
N LEU A 483 3.30 1.23 -13.99
CA LEU A 483 2.58 0.01 -13.61
C LEU A 483 3.50 -1.20 -13.43
N HIS A 484 4.82 -0.96 -13.40
CA HIS A 484 5.89 -1.94 -13.15
C HIS A 484 6.05 -3.02 -14.22
N ASN A 485 5.61 -2.74 -15.48
CA ASN A 485 6.05 -3.54 -16.60
C ASN A 485 7.55 -3.35 -16.81
N GLU A 486 8.29 -4.45 -16.90
CA GLU A 486 9.75 -4.43 -16.95
C GLU A 486 10.24 -4.71 -18.36
N SER A 487 11.11 -3.84 -18.86
CA SER A 487 11.75 -4.02 -20.16
C SER A 487 12.72 -5.20 -20.18
N LEU A 488 13.11 -5.64 -21.36
CA LEU A 488 14.35 -6.40 -21.54
C LEU A 488 15.54 -5.57 -21.04
N PRO A 489 16.66 -6.21 -20.66
CA PRO A 489 17.86 -5.48 -20.25
C PRO A 489 18.52 -4.77 -21.45
N GLY A 490 19.13 -3.63 -21.18
CA GLY A 490 20.11 -3.05 -22.07
C GLY A 490 21.36 -3.93 -22.18
N THR A 491 22.36 -3.47 -22.95
CA THR A 491 23.63 -4.22 -23.11
C THR A 491 24.31 -4.46 -21.78
N ILE A 492 24.52 -5.73 -21.41
CA ILE A 492 25.15 -6.13 -20.15
C ILE A 492 26.63 -5.71 -20.16
N GLN A 493 27.06 -5.02 -19.11
CA GLN A 493 28.44 -4.61 -18.92
C GLN A 493 29.18 -5.61 -18.03
N TRP A 494 30.07 -6.41 -18.64
CA TRP A 494 30.86 -7.41 -17.93
C TRP A 494 32.17 -6.83 -17.38
N LEU A 495 32.49 -7.18 -16.14
CA LEU A 495 33.82 -6.93 -15.58
C LEU A 495 34.84 -7.91 -16.18
N ILE A 496 35.66 -7.41 -17.07
CA ILE A 496 36.74 -8.17 -17.69
C ILE A 496 37.88 -8.34 -16.64
N PRO A 497 38.47 -9.52 -16.50
CA PRO A 497 39.67 -9.67 -15.67
C PRO A 497 40.75 -8.71 -16.19
N THR A 498 41.21 -7.79 -15.37
CA THR A 498 42.46 -7.08 -15.70
C THR A 498 43.54 -8.15 -15.77
N LYS A 499 44.14 -8.35 -16.95
CA LYS A 499 45.41 -9.11 -17.04
C LYS A 499 46.33 -8.49 -15.99
N LYS A 500 46.77 -9.29 -15.02
CA LYS A 500 47.89 -8.90 -14.17
C LYS A 500 49.06 -8.67 -15.15
N GLU A 501 49.48 -7.41 -15.28
CA GLU A 501 50.79 -7.10 -15.84
C GLU A 501 51.86 -7.72 -14.98
#